data_b399d734919dd02b53b4919ac6b2a4d2
#
_entry.id   b399d734919dd02b53b4919ac6b2a4d2
#
_cell.length_a   1.000
_cell.length_b   1.000
_cell.length_c   1.000
_cell.angle_alpha   90.00
_cell.angle_beta   90.00
_cell.angle_gamma   90.00
#
_symmetry.space_group_name_H-M   'P 1'
#
loop_
_entity.id
_entity.type
_entity.pdbx_description
1 polymer ?
#
loop_
_entity_poly.entity_id
_entity_poly.type
_entity_poly.pdbx_seq_one_letter_code
_entity_poly.pdbx_strand_id
1 'polypeptide(L)'
;DDGLGVGYTYFRIRGTDHTRINMTLNDVPLNDSESQTVFWVNMTDMASSMSSLNVQRGVGTSTNGSASFGASINMETGNQCRESGAEDTVSHYTLSFNGGMYNTFREMVNAHIVLPNQWRANARFSKVNSDGFLYRTASDLYSYYGDLGWYGAKTEVVGRFFGGSEKTGMGWDGVDHATAYGLNGADRRYNPAGEYTTTANDDSDSTAYYPNQTDNYAQQHAQLSVLHRFTPQWSLSATAHYTHGAGYYEQYKRKKLSYWGLPLASTPYTLHFTPDHKAY
;
A
#
# COMPACT_ATOMS: atom_id res chain seq x y z
N ASP A 1 10.28 6.52 -1.31
CA ASP A 1 10.06 6.52 0.13
C ASP A 1 10.09 7.96 0.63
N ASP A 2 8.98 8.46 1.18
CA ASP A 2 8.83 9.85 1.65
C ASP A 2 9.52 10.13 3.00
N GLY A 3 10.15 9.11 3.58
CA GLY A 3 10.87 9.18 4.84
C GLY A 3 10.03 9.16 6.10
N LEU A 4 8.69 9.14 6.01
CA LEU A 4 7.77 9.12 7.16
C LEU A 4 7.00 7.81 7.29
N GLY A 5 7.06 6.93 6.30
CA GLY A 5 6.21 5.72 6.23
C GLY A 5 4.76 6.00 5.87
N VAL A 6 4.45 7.19 5.34
CA VAL A 6 3.19 7.56 4.71
C VAL A 6 3.46 7.64 3.21
N GLY A 7 2.62 7.02 2.38
CA GLY A 7 2.88 6.90 0.95
C GLY A 7 3.75 5.70 0.61
N TYR A 8 4.73 5.89 -0.30
CA TYR A 8 5.60 4.79 -0.75
C TYR A 8 6.50 4.28 0.36
N THR A 9 6.38 2.99 0.67
CA THR A 9 7.17 2.31 1.71
C THR A 9 7.65 0.96 1.20
N TYR A 10 8.95 0.73 1.33
CA TYR A 10 9.60 -0.54 1.03
C TYR A 10 10.33 -1.04 2.26
N PHE A 11 10.20 -2.32 2.56
CA PHE A 11 10.94 -2.90 3.67
C PHE A 11 11.72 -4.14 3.22
N ARG A 12 12.75 -4.46 3.98
CA ARG A 12 13.61 -5.62 3.79
C ARG A 12 13.70 -6.38 5.09
N ILE A 13 13.78 -7.71 4.99
CA ILE A 13 13.98 -8.57 6.16
C ILE A 13 15.36 -9.18 6.04
N ARG A 14 16.25 -8.87 6.99
CA ARG A 14 17.66 -9.33 7.00
C ARG A 14 18.41 -9.03 5.68
N GLY A 15 18.15 -7.90 5.08
CA GLY A 15 18.75 -7.50 3.81
C GLY A 15 18.16 -8.18 2.57
N THR A 16 17.22 -9.09 2.73
CA THR A 16 16.53 -9.73 1.61
C THR A 16 15.59 -8.73 0.94
N ASP A 17 15.61 -8.72 -0.37
CA ASP A 17 14.76 -7.86 -1.19
C ASP A 17 13.26 -8.19 -1.01
N HIS A 18 12.41 -7.18 -1.14
CA HIS A 18 10.96 -7.31 -0.96
C HIS A 18 10.30 -8.30 -1.92
N THR A 19 10.87 -8.51 -3.12
CA THR A 19 10.39 -9.50 -4.09
C THR A 19 10.55 -10.95 -3.63
N ARG A 20 11.31 -11.18 -2.55
CA ARG A 20 11.58 -12.49 -1.97
C ARG A 20 10.88 -12.70 -0.62
N ILE A 21 9.92 -11.85 -0.32
CA ILE A 21 9.10 -11.92 0.88
C ILE A 21 7.69 -12.26 0.44
N ASN A 22 7.22 -13.45 0.81
CA ASN A 22 5.84 -13.83 0.54
C ASN A 22 4.89 -13.15 1.53
N MET A 23 3.82 -12.57 1.03
CA MET A 23 2.82 -11.85 1.82
C MET A 23 1.43 -12.37 1.52
N THR A 24 0.67 -12.67 2.57
CA THR A 24 -0.72 -13.08 2.44
C THR A 24 -1.62 -12.23 3.33
N LEU A 25 -2.84 -12.04 2.89
CA LEU A 25 -3.91 -11.41 3.66
C LEU A 25 -5.13 -12.33 3.65
N ASN A 26 -5.50 -12.84 4.82
CA ASN A 26 -6.57 -13.84 4.98
C ASN A 26 -6.35 -15.08 4.09
N ASP A 27 -5.12 -15.60 4.08
CA ASP A 27 -4.64 -16.72 3.26
C ASP A 27 -4.60 -16.46 1.73
N VAL A 28 -4.89 -15.24 1.28
CA VAL A 28 -4.79 -14.84 -0.13
C VAL A 28 -3.44 -14.20 -0.39
N PRO A 29 -2.64 -14.67 -1.37
CA PRO A 29 -1.39 -14.04 -1.77
C PRO A 29 -1.62 -12.60 -2.25
N LEU A 30 -0.77 -11.68 -1.78
CA LEU A 30 -0.78 -10.26 -2.16
C LEU A 30 0.32 -9.90 -3.16
N ASN A 31 1.37 -10.71 -3.23
CA ASN A 31 2.47 -10.43 -4.16
C ASN A 31 1.93 -10.41 -5.59
N ASP A 32 2.22 -9.33 -6.28
CA ASP A 32 1.91 -9.19 -7.70
C ASP A 32 2.59 -10.29 -8.52
N SER A 33 1.90 -10.85 -9.50
CA SER A 33 2.37 -12.00 -10.26
C SER A 33 3.55 -11.68 -11.19
N GLU A 34 3.71 -10.43 -11.60
CA GLU A 34 4.77 -9.97 -12.50
C GLU A 34 5.98 -9.45 -11.71
N SER A 35 5.78 -8.48 -10.83
CA SER A 35 6.82 -7.82 -10.06
C SER A 35 7.25 -8.60 -8.81
N GLN A 36 6.46 -9.57 -8.36
CA GLN A 36 6.66 -10.34 -7.11
C GLN A 36 6.72 -9.47 -5.84
N THR A 37 6.22 -8.23 -5.91
CA THR A 37 6.23 -7.28 -4.80
C THR A 37 4.83 -6.95 -4.32
N VAL A 38 4.73 -6.32 -3.16
CA VAL A 38 3.51 -5.69 -2.66
C VAL A 38 3.74 -4.19 -2.60
N PHE A 39 2.90 -3.43 -3.28
CA PHE A 39 2.91 -1.97 -3.22
C PHE A 39 2.07 -1.53 -2.02
N TRP A 40 2.73 -1.24 -0.91
CA TRP A 40 2.07 -0.89 0.36
C TRP A 40 1.25 0.38 0.28
N VAL A 41 1.63 1.31 -0.57
CA VAL A 41 0.88 2.54 -0.80
C VAL A 41 -0.56 2.25 -1.25
N ASN A 42 -0.77 1.18 -2.03
CA ASN A 42 -2.10 0.76 -2.50
C ASN A 42 -2.95 0.11 -1.40
N MET A 43 -2.33 -0.24 -0.27
CA MET A 43 -2.97 -0.87 0.89
C MET A 43 -3.04 0.10 2.08
N THR A 44 -3.49 1.29 1.80
CA THR A 44 -3.56 2.41 2.73
C THR A 44 -4.20 2.03 4.06
N ASP A 45 -3.50 2.32 5.16
CA ASP A 45 -3.96 2.10 6.54
C ASP A 45 -4.52 0.70 6.83
N MET A 46 -4.09 -0.32 6.08
CA MET A 46 -4.56 -1.69 6.24
C MET A 46 -4.24 -2.25 7.64
N ALA A 47 -3.13 -1.82 8.24
CA ALA A 47 -2.72 -2.21 9.59
C ALA A 47 -3.83 -1.99 10.63
N SER A 48 -4.66 -0.97 10.45
CA SER A 48 -5.78 -0.66 11.35
C SER A 48 -6.95 -1.64 11.27
N SER A 49 -6.95 -2.50 10.26
CA SER A 49 -7.94 -3.58 10.12
C SER A 49 -7.37 -4.95 10.49
N MET A 50 -6.08 -5.04 10.79
CA MET A 50 -5.44 -6.31 11.10
C MET A 50 -5.81 -6.77 12.51
N SER A 51 -6.18 -8.02 12.64
CA SER A 51 -6.36 -8.73 13.91
C SER A 51 -5.10 -9.51 14.30
N SER A 52 -4.32 -9.97 13.33
CA SER A 52 -3.03 -10.62 13.59
C SER A 52 -2.02 -10.36 12.47
N LEU A 53 -0.75 -10.41 12.84
CA LEU A 53 0.40 -10.31 11.96
C LEU A 53 1.45 -11.32 12.38
N ASN A 54 1.72 -12.31 11.53
CA ASN A 54 2.73 -13.33 11.74
C ASN A 54 3.89 -13.14 10.78
N VAL A 55 5.10 -13.00 11.29
CA VAL A 55 6.32 -12.85 10.50
C VAL A 55 7.24 -14.04 10.73
N GLN A 56 7.42 -14.86 9.72
CA GLN A 56 8.39 -15.95 9.69
C GLN A 56 9.61 -15.50 8.90
N ARG A 57 10.76 -15.43 9.53
CA ARG A 57 12.02 -14.99 8.93
C ARG A 57 12.82 -16.17 8.40
N GLY A 58 13.39 -16.02 7.20
CA GLY A 58 14.19 -17.02 6.52
C GLY A 58 13.34 -18.04 5.77
N VAL A 59 14.02 -19.05 5.21
CA VAL A 59 13.39 -20.16 4.50
C VAL A 59 12.69 -21.04 5.53
N GLY A 60 11.38 -21.07 5.47
CA GLY A 60 10.54 -21.92 6.31
C GLY A 60 9.57 -22.73 5.47
N THR A 61 8.83 -23.64 6.11
CA THR A 61 7.66 -24.26 5.48
C THR A 61 6.64 -23.15 5.23
N SER A 62 6.65 -22.58 4.02
CA SER A 62 5.59 -21.66 3.61
C SER A 62 4.37 -22.50 3.25
N THR A 63 3.33 -22.40 4.03
CA THR A 63 2.01 -22.94 3.68
C THR A 63 1.24 -22.04 2.71
N ASN A 64 1.72 -20.80 2.47
CA ASN A 64 0.93 -19.73 1.91
C ASN A 64 1.49 -19.16 0.59
N GLY A 65 2.19 -19.94 -0.19
CA GLY A 65 2.60 -19.55 -1.53
C GLY A 65 4.09 -19.60 -1.84
N SER A 66 4.46 -19.09 -2.98
CA SER A 66 5.82 -19.05 -3.53
C SER A 66 6.60 -17.82 -3.03
N ALA A 67 7.91 -17.78 -3.36
CA ALA A 67 8.80 -16.63 -3.10
C ALA A 67 9.13 -16.34 -1.61
N SER A 68 8.96 -17.29 -0.70
CA SER A 68 9.26 -17.13 0.73
C SER A 68 10.74 -17.41 1.10
N PHE A 69 11.68 -16.98 0.26
CA PHE A 69 13.11 -17.21 0.52
C PHE A 69 13.67 -16.30 1.64
N GLY A 70 13.19 -15.08 1.73
CA GLY A 70 13.61 -14.11 2.74
C GLY A 70 12.76 -14.18 4.00
N ALA A 71 11.47 -14.24 3.81
CA ALA A 71 10.48 -14.30 4.87
C ALA A 71 9.09 -14.65 4.32
N SER A 72 8.18 -14.98 5.23
CA SER A 72 6.73 -15.04 4.99
C SER A 72 6.02 -14.14 5.99
N ILE A 73 5.12 -13.29 5.51
CA ILE A 73 4.29 -12.39 6.32
C ILE A 73 2.83 -12.77 6.08
N ASN A 74 2.17 -13.26 7.13
CA ASN A 74 0.77 -13.61 7.08
C ASN A 74 -0.03 -12.62 7.92
N MET A 75 -0.97 -11.96 7.30
CA MET A 75 -1.84 -10.94 7.88
C MET A 75 -3.27 -11.44 7.93
N GLU A 76 -3.97 -11.11 8.97
CA GLU A 76 -5.39 -11.43 9.12
C GLU A 76 -6.14 -10.17 9.53
N THR A 77 -7.33 -9.99 8.97
CA THR A 77 -8.17 -8.83 9.24
C THR A 77 -9.42 -9.26 10.00
N GLY A 78 -10.03 -8.36 10.74
CA GLY A 78 -11.38 -8.44 11.31
C GLY A 78 -11.85 -9.84 11.72
N ASN A 79 -13.01 -10.21 11.22
CA ASN A 79 -13.58 -11.54 11.42
C ASN A 79 -12.86 -12.61 10.63
N GLN A 80 -12.52 -13.72 11.27
CA GLN A 80 -11.86 -14.88 10.67
C GLN A 80 -12.72 -16.13 10.77
N CYS A 81 -12.64 -17.02 9.78
CA CYS A 81 -13.13 -18.38 9.88
C CYS A 81 -12.15 -19.17 10.76
N ARG A 82 -12.39 -19.24 12.07
CA ARG A 82 -11.49 -19.90 13.01
C ARG A 82 -12.24 -20.63 14.13
N GLU A 83 -11.61 -21.67 14.64
CA GLU A 83 -11.90 -22.18 15.98
C GLU A 83 -11.44 -21.17 17.05
N SER A 84 -12.10 -20.07 17.16
CA SER A 84 -11.86 -19.11 18.23
C SER A 84 -12.82 -19.40 19.37
N GLY A 85 -12.30 -19.87 20.48
CA GLY A 85 -13.04 -19.99 21.74
C GLY A 85 -13.32 -18.67 22.43
N ALA A 86 -12.93 -17.54 21.85
CA ALA A 86 -13.25 -16.21 22.35
C ALA A 86 -14.50 -15.70 21.63
N GLU A 87 -15.65 -15.81 22.27
CA GLU A 87 -16.85 -15.14 21.84
C GLU A 87 -16.67 -13.62 22.05
N ASP A 88 -16.48 -12.90 20.96
CA ASP A 88 -16.63 -11.46 20.98
C ASP A 88 -18.14 -11.15 21.03
N THR A 89 -18.64 -10.80 22.20
CA THR A 89 -20.06 -10.68 22.47
C THR A 89 -20.53 -9.25 22.55
N VAL A 90 -19.62 -8.26 22.42
CA VAL A 90 -19.91 -6.86 22.66
C VAL A 90 -19.60 -6.02 21.43
N SER A 91 -20.59 -5.29 20.94
CA SER A 91 -20.40 -4.29 19.90
C SER A 91 -19.63 -3.09 20.45
N HIS A 92 -18.66 -2.59 19.69
CA HIS A 92 -17.88 -1.41 20.06
C HIS A 92 -17.59 -0.52 18.85
N TYR A 93 -17.34 0.75 19.14
CA TYR A 93 -17.03 1.77 18.14
C TYR A 93 -15.76 2.49 18.56
N THR A 94 -14.90 2.79 17.60
CA THR A 94 -13.65 3.51 17.84
C THR A 94 -13.56 4.71 16.92
N LEU A 95 -13.28 5.88 17.51
CA LEU A 95 -12.87 7.07 16.79
C LEU A 95 -11.39 7.32 17.11
N SER A 96 -10.56 7.55 16.11
CA SER A 96 -9.14 7.78 16.31
C SER A 96 -8.70 8.98 15.50
N PHE A 97 -7.99 9.89 16.16
CA PHE A 97 -7.37 11.06 15.56
C PHE A 97 -5.89 11.06 15.94
N ASN A 98 -5.03 11.14 14.96
CA ASN A 98 -3.59 11.13 15.16
C ASN A 98 -2.97 12.29 14.39
N GLY A 99 -2.10 13.04 15.03
CA GLY A 99 -1.32 14.13 14.43
C GLY A 99 0.17 13.85 14.50
N GLY A 100 0.92 14.33 13.52
CA GLY A 100 2.35 14.14 13.42
C GLY A 100 3.08 15.30 12.77
N MET A 101 4.39 15.15 12.58
CA MET A 101 5.21 16.12 11.87
C MET A 101 4.78 16.21 10.39
N TYR A 102 5.16 17.29 9.73
CA TYR A 102 4.86 17.56 8.32
C TYR A 102 3.36 17.54 8.01
N ASN A 103 2.55 18.17 8.88
CA ASN A 103 1.11 18.23 8.78
C ASN A 103 0.46 16.84 8.60
N THR A 104 1.10 15.80 9.13
CA THR A 104 0.53 14.46 9.08
C THR A 104 -0.67 14.40 10.01
N PHE A 105 -1.82 14.04 9.44
CA PHE A 105 -3.06 13.87 10.17
C PHE A 105 -3.78 12.62 9.70
N ARG A 106 -4.26 11.82 10.64
CA ARG A 106 -5.01 10.61 10.38
C ARG A 106 -6.31 10.61 11.18
N GLU A 107 -7.39 10.39 10.49
CA GLU A 107 -8.74 10.20 11.02
C GLU A 107 -9.20 8.79 10.73
N MET A 108 -9.81 8.12 11.70
CA MET A 108 -10.37 6.80 11.52
C MET A 108 -11.65 6.66 12.34
N VAL A 109 -12.64 6.03 11.72
CA VAL A 109 -13.81 5.47 12.40
C VAL A 109 -13.82 3.95 12.17
N ASN A 110 -14.03 3.20 13.23
CA ASN A 110 -14.19 1.75 13.19
C ASN A 110 -15.42 1.34 14.01
N ALA A 111 -16.17 0.37 13.51
CA ALA A 111 -17.32 -0.23 14.18
C ALA A 111 -17.18 -1.76 14.13
N HIS A 112 -17.25 -2.39 15.29
CA HIS A 112 -17.46 -3.82 15.45
C HIS A 112 -18.86 -4.06 15.97
N ILE A 113 -19.65 -4.87 15.27
CA ILE A 113 -21.08 -5.05 15.53
C ILE A 113 -21.37 -6.54 15.67
N VAL A 114 -21.86 -6.92 16.84
CA VAL A 114 -22.38 -8.26 17.13
C VAL A 114 -23.88 -8.26 16.84
N LEU A 115 -24.28 -9.13 15.93
CA LEU A 115 -25.65 -9.26 15.45
C LEU A 115 -26.30 -10.57 15.98
N PRO A 116 -27.62 -10.66 16.00
CA PRO A 116 -28.31 -11.91 16.35
C PRO A 116 -27.94 -13.07 15.41
N ASN A 117 -28.20 -14.28 15.84
CA ASN A 117 -28.03 -15.51 15.04
C ASN A 117 -26.60 -15.74 14.55
N GLN A 118 -25.60 -15.44 15.38
CA GLN A 118 -24.18 -15.71 15.13
C GLN A 118 -23.57 -14.88 13.98
N TRP A 119 -24.14 -13.74 13.63
CA TRP A 119 -23.58 -12.78 12.71
C TRP A 119 -22.67 -11.77 13.42
N ARG A 120 -21.58 -11.40 12.76
CA ARG A 120 -20.69 -10.32 13.18
C ARG A 120 -20.30 -9.47 11.97
N ALA A 121 -20.18 -8.18 12.16
CA ALA A 121 -19.77 -7.26 11.13
C ALA A 121 -18.69 -6.30 11.64
N ASN A 122 -17.73 -5.97 10.78
CA ASN A 122 -16.80 -4.87 11.00
C ASN A 122 -16.93 -3.86 9.87
N ALA A 123 -16.75 -2.59 10.18
CA ALA A 123 -16.65 -1.53 9.21
C ALA A 123 -15.60 -0.51 9.66
N ARG A 124 -14.69 -0.11 8.78
CA ARG A 124 -13.71 0.93 9.04
C ARG A 124 -13.61 1.86 7.84
N PHE A 125 -13.48 3.14 8.14
CA PHE A 125 -13.07 4.16 7.20
C PHE A 125 -11.94 4.97 7.80
N SER A 126 -10.93 5.30 7.00
CA SER A 126 -9.87 6.19 7.43
C SER A 126 -9.40 7.11 6.31
N LYS A 127 -8.88 8.27 6.73
CA LYS A 127 -8.22 9.23 5.89
C LYS A 127 -6.87 9.58 6.50
N VAL A 128 -5.83 9.65 5.65
CA VAL A 128 -4.48 10.07 6.06
C VAL A 128 -4.00 11.14 5.10
N ASN A 129 -3.55 12.26 5.65
CA ASN A 129 -2.92 13.34 4.92
C ASN A 129 -1.52 13.60 5.49
N SER A 130 -0.57 13.94 4.65
CA SER A 130 0.78 14.34 5.05
C SER A 130 1.40 15.21 3.97
N ASP A 131 2.23 16.21 4.36
CA ASP A 131 3.06 16.96 3.40
C ASP A 131 4.30 16.17 2.97
N GLY A 132 4.62 15.07 3.70
CA GLY A 132 5.82 14.26 3.47
C GLY A 132 7.10 14.88 4.05
N PHE A 133 8.10 14.04 4.31
CA PHE A 133 9.42 14.53 4.74
C PHE A 133 10.18 15.17 3.59
N LEU A 134 10.23 14.52 2.44
CA LEU A 134 10.86 15.06 1.24
C LEU A 134 9.99 16.17 0.64
N TYR A 135 10.59 17.13 -0.02
CA TYR A 135 9.82 18.15 -0.73
C TYR A 135 8.96 17.54 -1.84
N ARG A 136 7.73 17.99 -1.96
CA ARG A 136 6.76 17.57 -2.99
C ARG A 136 6.33 16.09 -2.91
N THR A 137 6.38 15.49 -1.73
CA THR A 137 5.89 14.12 -1.49
C THR A 137 4.62 14.09 -0.64
N ALA A 138 3.77 15.10 -0.79
CA ALA A 138 2.49 15.12 -0.09
C ALA A 138 1.63 13.90 -0.45
N SER A 139 0.94 13.36 0.54
CA SER A 139 0.08 12.19 0.41
C SER A 139 -1.34 12.51 0.89
N ASP A 140 -2.33 12.10 0.10
CA ASP A 140 -3.76 12.12 0.43
C ASP A 140 -4.33 10.73 0.20
N LEU A 141 -4.63 10.02 1.29
CA LEU A 141 -4.92 8.61 1.28
C LEU A 141 -6.28 8.35 1.92
N TYR A 142 -7.11 7.55 1.24
CA TYR A 142 -8.39 7.06 1.75
C TYR A 142 -8.36 5.54 1.84
N SER A 143 -8.97 4.99 2.87
CA SER A 143 -9.04 3.56 3.07
C SER A 143 -10.37 3.16 3.71
N TYR A 144 -10.91 2.06 3.25
CA TYR A 144 -12.10 1.46 3.81
C TYR A 144 -11.92 -0.05 3.96
N TYR A 145 -12.62 -0.60 4.93
CA TYR A 145 -12.70 -2.04 5.19
C TYR A 145 -14.10 -2.38 5.68
N GLY A 146 -14.65 -3.47 5.21
CA GLY A 146 -15.88 -4.02 5.72
C GLY A 146 -15.87 -5.54 5.64
N ASP A 147 -16.37 -6.21 6.67
CA ASP A 147 -16.65 -7.64 6.64
C ASP A 147 -17.99 -7.98 7.27
N LEU A 148 -18.53 -9.11 6.85
CA LEU A 148 -19.71 -9.72 7.43
C LEU A 148 -19.45 -11.23 7.55
N GLY A 149 -19.47 -11.73 8.78
CA GLY A 149 -19.24 -13.14 9.10
C GLY A 149 -20.46 -13.79 9.74
N TRP A 150 -20.74 -15.03 9.33
CA TRP A 150 -21.69 -15.93 9.96
C TRP A 150 -20.97 -17.15 10.52
N TYR A 151 -21.23 -17.47 11.80
CA TYR A 151 -20.48 -18.47 12.58
C TYR A 151 -21.38 -19.61 13.09
N GLY A 152 -21.85 -20.45 12.17
CA GLY A 152 -22.63 -21.63 12.53
C GLY A 152 -21.80 -22.73 13.17
N ALA A 153 -22.46 -23.71 13.82
CA ALA A 153 -21.78 -24.77 14.58
C ALA A 153 -20.79 -25.60 13.76
N LYS A 154 -21.02 -25.79 12.47
CA LYS A 154 -20.16 -26.57 11.56
C LYS A 154 -19.63 -25.76 10.39
N THR A 155 -20.26 -24.66 10.05
CA THR A 155 -19.93 -23.86 8.87
C THR A 155 -19.76 -22.42 9.27
N GLU A 156 -18.70 -21.80 8.80
CA GLU A 156 -18.45 -20.39 8.95
C GLU A 156 -18.29 -19.78 7.56
N VAL A 157 -18.83 -18.60 7.36
CA VAL A 157 -18.76 -17.89 6.10
C VAL A 157 -18.43 -16.44 6.39
N VAL A 158 -17.37 -15.91 5.77
CA VAL A 158 -16.97 -14.50 5.94
C VAL A 158 -16.75 -13.85 4.58
N GLY A 159 -17.57 -12.85 4.29
CA GLY A 159 -17.38 -11.96 3.16
C GLY A 159 -16.63 -10.72 3.60
N ARG A 160 -15.64 -10.27 2.80
CA ARG A 160 -14.84 -9.06 3.04
C ARG A 160 -14.79 -8.20 1.80
N PHE A 161 -14.87 -6.90 1.99
CA PHE A 161 -14.65 -5.90 0.95
C PHE A 161 -13.81 -4.77 1.52
N PHE A 162 -12.68 -4.49 0.91
CA PHE A 162 -11.76 -3.46 1.39
C PHE A 162 -10.96 -2.86 0.24
N GLY A 163 -10.38 -1.71 0.50
CA GLY A 163 -9.56 -1.03 -0.48
C GLY A 163 -9.23 0.38 -0.05
N GLY A 164 -8.74 1.15 -1.02
CA GLY A 164 -8.38 2.53 -0.80
C GLY A 164 -8.07 3.25 -2.10
N SER A 165 -7.83 4.52 -1.97
CA SER A 165 -7.27 5.36 -3.02
C SER A 165 -6.14 6.21 -2.47
N GLU A 166 -5.18 6.47 -3.32
CA GLU A 166 -4.04 7.31 -3.04
C GLU A 166 -3.88 8.41 -4.07
N LYS A 167 -3.41 9.55 -3.59
CA LYS A 167 -2.75 10.56 -4.40
C LYS A 167 -1.48 10.95 -3.68
N THR A 168 -0.33 10.56 -4.25
CA THR A 168 0.97 10.77 -3.62
C THR A 168 1.91 11.53 -4.53
N GLY A 169 2.69 12.45 -3.95
CA GLY A 169 3.82 13.05 -4.63
C GLY A 169 4.96 12.05 -4.77
N MET A 170 5.61 12.03 -5.93
CA MET A 170 6.68 11.08 -6.22
C MET A 170 7.99 11.47 -5.54
N GLY A 171 8.61 10.52 -4.85
CA GLY A 171 9.94 10.63 -4.26
C GLY A 171 10.81 9.41 -4.60
N TRP A 172 10.64 8.82 -5.80
CA TRP A 172 11.28 7.54 -6.18
C TRP A 172 12.72 7.69 -6.62
N ASP A 173 13.08 8.89 -7.08
CA ASP A 173 14.41 9.17 -7.54
C ASP A 173 15.36 9.20 -6.33
N GLY A 174 16.40 8.41 -6.40
CA GLY A 174 17.41 8.37 -5.34
C GLY A 174 18.24 9.65 -5.32
N VAL A 175 18.81 9.93 -4.16
CA VAL A 175 19.80 10.99 -3.97
C VAL A 175 21.13 10.37 -3.56
N ASP A 176 22.23 11.12 -3.72
CA ASP A 176 23.53 10.70 -3.27
C ASP A 176 23.61 10.58 -1.74
N HIS A 177 24.64 9.87 -1.26
CA HIS A 177 24.82 9.62 0.17
C HIS A 177 24.95 10.92 1.00
N ALA A 178 25.61 11.95 0.47
CA ALA A 178 25.79 13.19 1.21
C ALA A 178 24.45 13.90 1.42
N THR A 179 23.62 13.96 0.41
CA THR A 179 22.24 14.52 0.48
C THR A 179 21.37 13.71 1.44
N ALA A 180 21.36 12.37 1.31
CA ALA A 180 20.56 11.51 2.17
C ALA A 180 20.86 11.69 3.67
N TYR A 181 22.11 11.93 4.01
CA TYR A 181 22.55 12.11 5.41
C TYR A 181 22.75 13.57 5.82
N GLY A 182 22.54 14.53 4.93
CA GLY A 182 22.73 15.97 5.23
C GLY A 182 24.19 16.34 5.46
N LEU A 183 25.11 15.64 4.80
CA LEU A 183 26.54 15.92 4.94
C LEU A 183 26.92 17.17 4.17
N ASN A 184 27.92 17.91 4.64
CA ASN A 184 28.44 19.12 4.00
C ASN A 184 27.34 20.21 3.77
N GLY A 185 26.29 20.24 4.58
CA GLY A 185 25.20 21.21 4.45
C GLY A 185 24.15 20.84 3.38
N ALA A 186 24.19 19.63 2.83
CA ALA A 186 23.19 19.16 1.87
C ALA A 186 21.80 19.05 2.54
N ASP A 187 20.76 19.41 1.80
CA ASP A 187 19.38 19.35 2.30
C ASP A 187 18.82 17.94 2.23
N ARG A 188 18.61 17.33 3.38
CA ARG A 188 18.03 15.98 3.52
C ARG A 188 16.60 15.85 2.96
N ARG A 189 15.91 16.96 2.79
CA ARG A 189 14.55 17.00 2.24
C ARG A 189 14.52 17.12 0.71
N TYR A 190 15.69 17.25 0.10
CA TYR A 190 15.78 17.38 -1.35
C TYR A 190 15.18 16.19 -2.08
N ASN A 191 14.36 16.48 -3.07
CA ASN A 191 13.74 15.51 -3.95
C ASN A 191 13.96 15.95 -5.41
N PRO A 192 14.71 15.19 -6.22
CA PRO A 192 14.98 15.54 -7.61
C PRO A 192 13.78 15.28 -8.54
N ALA A 193 12.74 14.60 -8.07
CA ALA A 193 11.60 14.25 -8.90
C ALA A 193 10.93 15.48 -9.50
N GLY A 194 10.76 15.48 -10.82
CA GLY A 194 10.15 16.57 -11.57
C GLY A 194 11.03 17.81 -11.74
N GLU A 195 12.32 17.75 -11.39
CA GLU A 195 13.25 18.86 -11.56
C GLU A 195 13.59 19.11 -13.03
N TYR A 196 13.62 20.39 -13.44
CA TYR A 196 14.09 20.80 -14.74
C TYR A 196 14.72 22.21 -14.68
N THR A 197 15.61 22.48 -15.62
CA THR A 197 16.26 23.79 -15.76
C THR A 197 15.44 24.63 -16.71
N THR A 198 15.17 25.87 -16.31
CA THR A 198 14.62 26.92 -17.19
C THR A 198 15.72 27.94 -17.43
N THR A 199 15.91 28.35 -18.68
CA THR A 199 16.78 29.47 -19.03
C THR A 199 15.94 30.73 -19.13
N ALA A 200 16.20 31.68 -18.28
CA ALA A 200 15.53 32.99 -18.34
C ALA A 200 16.10 33.84 -19.51
N ASN A 201 15.41 34.88 -19.90
CA ASN A 201 15.82 35.77 -21.00
C ASN A 201 17.15 36.51 -20.75
N ASP A 202 17.67 36.42 -19.53
CA ASP A 202 18.95 37.03 -19.11
C ASP A 202 20.13 36.03 -19.05
N ASP A 203 19.98 34.88 -19.71
CA ASP A 203 20.96 33.76 -19.71
C ASP A 203 21.23 33.13 -18.33
N SER A 204 20.42 33.44 -17.32
CA SER A 204 20.49 32.76 -16.02
C SER A 204 19.69 31.45 -16.01
N ASP A 205 20.35 30.34 -15.72
CA ASP A 205 19.69 29.07 -15.50
C ASP A 205 19.03 29.04 -14.11
N SER A 206 17.74 28.73 -14.06
CA SER A 206 17.04 28.51 -12.80
C SER A 206 16.44 27.11 -12.72
N THR A 207 16.39 26.56 -11.52
CA THR A 207 15.77 25.25 -11.26
C THR A 207 14.27 25.44 -11.03
N ALA A 208 13.48 24.68 -11.75
CA ALA A 208 12.03 24.60 -11.58
C ALA A 208 11.58 23.15 -11.39
N TYR A 209 10.37 22.99 -10.90
CA TYR A 209 9.81 21.66 -10.61
C TYR A 209 8.43 21.52 -11.24
N TYR A 210 8.18 20.36 -11.80
CA TYR A 210 6.88 20.01 -12.35
C TYR A 210 5.85 19.84 -11.23
N PRO A 211 4.72 20.58 -11.26
CA PRO A 211 3.79 20.61 -10.13
C PRO A 211 2.96 19.34 -9.96
N ASN A 212 2.76 18.56 -11.04
CA ASN A 212 1.93 17.36 -11.04
C ASN A 212 2.75 16.06 -11.03
N GLN A 213 3.92 16.07 -10.39
CA GLN A 213 4.73 14.88 -10.19
C GLN A 213 4.03 13.97 -9.17
N THR A 214 2.95 13.30 -9.58
CA THR A 214 2.05 12.56 -8.70
C THR A 214 1.70 11.18 -9.22
N ASP A 215 1.48 10.25 -8.29
CA ASP A 215 0.81 8.99 -8.51
C ASP A 215 -0.61 9.04 -7.96
N ASN A 216 -1.54 8.46 -8.71
CA ASN A 216 -2.95 8.39 -8.37
C ASN A 216 -3.44 6.97 -8.65
N TYR A 217 -3.76 6.23 -7.62
CA TYR A 217 -4.17 4.84 -7.74
C TYR A 217 -5.31 4.50 -6.79
N ALA A 218 -6.17 3.60 -7.21
CA ALA A 218 -7.21 3.04 -6.37
C ALA A 218 -7.25 1.52 -6.53
N GLN A 219 -7.33 0.80 -5.40
CA GLN A 219 -7.39 -0.66 -5.39
C GLN A 219 -8.53 -1.15 -4.50
N GLN A 220 -9.18 -2.22 -4.94
CA GLN A 220 -10.31 -2.84 -4.28
C GLN A 220 -10.11 -4.34 -4.22
N HIS A 221 -10.49 -4.94 -3.11
CA HIS A 221 -10.43 -6.36 -2.88
C HIS A 221 -11.78 -6.87 -2.39
N ALA A 222 -12.23 -7.99 -2.94
CA ALA A 222 -13.35 -8.76 -2.43
C ALA A 222 -12.87 -10.17 -2.10
N GLN A 223 -13.23 -10.68 -0.93
CA GLN A 223 -12.88 -12.03 -0.49
C GLN A 223 -14.12 -12.71 0.10
N LEU A 224 -14.27 -13.99 -0.19
CA LEU A 224 -15.29 -14.85 0.41
C LEU A 224 -14.59 -16.12 0.95
N SER A 225 -14.56 -16.25 2.27
CA SER A 225 -13.97 -17.40 2.95
C SER A 225 -15.07 -18.28 3.52
N VAL A 226 -14.93 -19.58 3.33
CA VAL A 226 -15.84 -20.59 3.88
C VAL A 226 -14.99 -21.64 4.59
N LEU A 227 -15.36 -21.95 5.83
CA LEU A 227 -14.84 -23.10 6.59
C LEU A 227 -15.99 -24.04 6.91
N HIS A 228 -15.85 -25.31 6.54
CA HIS A 228 -16.82 -26.34 6.90
C HIS A 228 -16.14 -27.51 7.62
N ARG A 229 -16.66 -27.89 8.80
CA ARG A 229 -16.21 -29.01 9.61
C ARG A 229 -17.14 -30.19 9.40
N PHE A 230 -16.69 -31.17 8.61
CA PHE A 230 -17.46 -32.41 8.38
C PHE A 230 -17.46 -33.29 9.63
N THR A 231 -16.30 -33.45 10.24
CA THR A 231 -16.07 -34.19 11.48
C THR A 231 -15.03 -33.46 12.34
N PRO A 232 -14.79 -33.84 13.59
CA PRO A 232 -13.70 -33.28 14.39
C PRO A 232 -12.31 -33.43 13.76
N GLN A 233 -12.12 -34.38 12.85
CA GLN A 233 -10.85 -34.67 12.18
C GLN A 233 -10.76 -34.10 10.76
N TRP A 234 -11.89 -33.74 10.16
CA TRP A 234 -11.96 -33.31 8.76
C TRP A 234 -12.66 -31.96 8.64
N SER A 235 -11.93 -30.99 8.09
CA SER A 235 -12.46 -29.69 7.73
C SER A 235 -12.00 -29.28 6.33
N LEU A 236 -12.78 -28.43 5.69
CA LEU A 236 -12.44 -27.79 4.41
C LEU A 236 -12.48 -26.27 4.62
N SER A 237 -11.40 -25.62 4.28
CA SER A 237 -11.33 -24.17 4.14
C SER A 237 -11.13 -23.79 2.68
N ALA A 238 -11.89 -22.82 2.20
CA ALA A 238 -11.77 -22.27 0.85
C ALA A 238 -11.96 -20.76 0.87
N THR A 239 -11.12 -20.04 0.14
CA THR A 239 -11.26 -18.60 -0.04
C THR A 239 -11.25 -18.25 -1.53
N ALA A 240 -12.30 -17.61 -1.99
CA ALA A 240 -12.36 -16.98 -3.29
C ALA A 240 -12.01 -15.50 -3.14
N HIS A 241 -11.26 -14.94 -4.10
CA HIS A 241 -10.90 -13.52 -4.06
C HIS A 241 -10.96 -12.89 -5.44
N TYR A 242 -11.15 -11.59 -5.43
CA TYR A 242 -11.09 -10.73 -6.61
C TYR A 242 -10.40 -9.42 -6.24
N THR A 243 -9.45 -8.99 -7.04
CA THR A 243 -8.74 -7.73 -6.88
C THR A 243 -8.90 -6.91 -8.15
N HIS A 244 -9.23 -5.64 -8.00
CA HIS A 244 -9.28 -4.68 -9.09
C HIS A 244 -8.51 -3.42 -8.68
N GLY A 245 -7.65 -2.94 -9.57
CA GLY A 245 -6.92 -1.70 -9.38
C GLY A 245 -6.90 -0.88 -10.66
N ALA A 246 -6.92 0.44 -10.51
CA ALA A 246 -6.81 1.38 -11.61
C ALA A 246 -6.13 2.67 -11.13
N GLY A 247 -5.30 3.24 -12.00
CA GLY A 247 -4.64 4.49 -11.68
C GLY A 247 -3.74 4.98 -12.79
N TYR A 248 -3.10 6.08 -12.53
CA TYR A 248 -2.11 6.67 -13.41
C TYR A 248 -1.08 7.46 -12.58
N TYR A 249 0.12 7.58 -13.09
CA TYR A 249 1.10 8.51 -12.58
C TYR A 249 1.43 9.57 -13.63
N GLU A 250 1.72 10.78 -13.18
CA GLU A 250 2.10 11.90 -14.01
C GLU A 250 3.52 12.34 -13.64
N GLN A 251 4.43 12.29 -14.58
CA GLN A 251 5.84 12.52 -14.36
C GLN A 251 6.44 13.38 -15.46
N TYR A 252 7.22 14.40 -15.10
CA TYR A 252 8.04 15.13 -16.04
C TYR A 252 9.19 14.24 -16.54
N LYS A 253 9.31 14.10 -17.86
CA LYS A 253 10.44 13.40 -18.49
C LYS A 253 11.15 14.30 -19.47
N ARG A 254 12.41 14.59 -19.19
CA ARG A 254 13.29 15.26 -20.14
C ARG A 254 13.77 14.24 -21.15
N LYS A 255 13.29 14.33 -22.40
CA LYS A 255 13.81 13.48 -23.48
C LYS A 255 15.19 14.02 -23.89
N LYS A 256 16.27 13.38 -23.46
CA LYS A 256 17.58 13.60 -24.12
C LYS A 256 17.52 12.94 -25.49
N LEU A 257 17.31 13.73 -26.53
CA LEU A 257 17.48 13.30 -27.91
C LEU A 257 18.99 13.25 -28.25
N SER A 258 19.71 12.31 -27.63
CA SER A 258 21.07 11.96 -28.05
C SER A 258 21.10 10.53 -28.60
N TYR A 259 20.30 10.26 -29.59
CA TYR A 259 20.51 9.12 -30.47
C TYR A 259 21.22 9.66 -31.70
N TRP A 260 22.38 9.12 -32.05
CA TRP A 260 23.18 9.46 -33.23
C TRP A 260 24.18 10.65 -33.10
N GLY A 261 24.59 11.07 -31.92
CA GLY A 261 25.71 12.03 -31.79
C GLY A 261 25.44 13.45 -32.31
N LEU A 262 24.17 13.81 -32.57
CA LEU A 262 23.79 15.16 -32.95
C LEU A 262 23.31 15.93 -31.70
N PRO A 263 23.87 17.11 -31.40
CA PRO A 263 23.37 17.97 -30.36
C PRO A 263 22.04 18.58 -30.81
N LEU A 264 20.94 17.95 -30.43
CA LEU A 264 19.62 18.52 -30.61
C LEU A 264 19.28 19.34 -29.36
N ALA A 265 18.85 20.58 -29.58
CA ALA A 265 18.38 21.46 -28.53
C ALA A 265 17.33 20.74 -27.68
N SER A 266 17.50 20.76 -26.36
CA SER A 266 16.56 20.16 -25.41
C SER A 266 15.28 20.99 -25.37
N THR A 267 14.27 20.60 -26.14
CA THR A 267 12.91 21.13 -25.94
C THR A 267 12.25 20.33 -24.83
N PRO A 268 11.67 20.98 -23.82
CA PRO A 268 10.90 20.28 -22.81
C PRO A 268 9.58 19.79 -23.44
N TYR A 269 9.32 18.51 -23.33
CA TYR A 269 8.02 17.94 -23.70
C TYR A 269 7.35 17.43 -22.43
N THR A 270 6.13 17.88 -22.19
CA THR A 270 5.24 17.26 -21.24
C THR A 270 4.63 16.03 -21.92
N LEU A 271 4.99 14.84 -21.47
CA LEU A 271 4.36 13.61 -21.94
C LEU A 271 3.28 13.24 -20.93
N HIS A 272 2.03 13.42 -21.31
CA HIS A 272 0.91 12.80 -20.60
C HIS A 272 0.83 11.35 -21.05
N PHE A 273 1.22 10.42 -20.16
CA PHE A 273 0.89 9.03 -20.35
C PHE A 273 -0.44 8.76 -19.67
N THR A 274 -1.48 8.59 -20.46
CA THR A 274 -2.62 7.77 -20.05
C THR A 274 -2.21 6.33 -20.32
N PRO A 275 -1.92 5.50 -19.31
CA PRO A 275 -1.72 4.10 -19.57
C PRO A 275 -3.02 3.55 -20.10
N ASP A 276 -2.94 2.82 -21.21
CA ASP A 276 -4.05 1.96 -21.62
C ASP A 276 -4.38 1.06 -20.44
N HIS A 277 -5.61 1.18 -19.98
CA HIS A 277 -6.12 0.45 -18.82
C HIS A 277 -6.07 -1.04 -19.10
N LYS A 278 -5.02 -1.69 -18.68
CA LYS A 278 -5.03 -3.14 -18.52
C LYS A 278 -5.28 -3.43 -17.06
N ALA A 279 -6.52 -3.82 -16.78
CA ALA A 279 -6.85 -4.48 -15.55
C ALA A 279 -6.02 -5.77 -15.46
N TYR A 280 -5.31 -5.95 -14.38
CA TYR A 280 -4.69 -7.21 -14.00
C TYR A 280 -5.53 -7.90 -12.94
#